data_6f85702581cc5bcb302959bd46cad00c
#
_entry.id   6f85702581cc5bcb302959bd46cad00c
#
_cell.length_a   1.000
_cell.length_b   1.000
_cell.length_c   1.000
_cell.angle_alpha   90.00
_cell.angle_beta   90.00
_cell.angle_gamma   90.00
#
_symmetry.space_group_name_H-M   'P 1'
#
loop_
_entity.id
_entity.type
_entity.pdbx_description
1 polymer ?
#
loop_
_entity_poly.entity_id
_entity_poly.type
_entity_poly.pdbx_seq_one_letter_code
_entity_poly.pdbx_strand_id
1 'polypeptide(L)'
;MARKKKKKHDDEHVDESWLIPYADLLTLLLALFIVLFAMSSVDAAKFQMLSKSFNAVFTGGTGVLEYSSVTPPENEKDGIDQLKKDKDKEKEKDKDKEQKKKEKEAADRQELEGVQKQVNQFIKNKKLEHQLETKLTKEGLLITIKDSIFFDSGQAVIRQEDIPLAKEISNLLVLNPPRNIIISGHTDNVPIKNSQFQSNWHLSVMRAVNFMAILTENPKLDAKVFSAKGFGEYKPAASNKTAEGRSKNRRVEVLIQPRNAATDENQ
;
A
#
# COMPACT_ATOMS: atom_id res chain seq x y z
N MET A 1 -49.29 -30.83 -75.23
CA MET A 1 -47.92 -31.16 -74.75
C MET A 1 -47.23 -29.91 -74.23
N ALA A 2 -47.13 -29.74 -72.91
CA ALA A 2 -46.57 -28.51 -72.32
C ALA A 2 -45.15 -28.85 -71.81
N ARG A 3 -44.21 -28.12 -72.40
CA ARG A 3 -42.73 -28.26 -72.07
C ARG A 3 -42.41 -27.48 -70.81
N LYS A 4 -42.10 -28.18 -69.74
CA LYS A 4 -41.60 -27.63 -68.40
C LYS A 4 -40.23 -27.02 -68.59
N LYS A 5 -40.06 -25.71 -68.39
CA LYS A 5 -38.78 -25.02 -68.30
C LYS A 5 -38.17 -25.31 -66.96
N LYS A 6 -36.95 -25.90 -66.98
CA LYS A 6 -36.08 -26.05 -65.77
C LYS A 6 -35.58 -24.63 -65.40
N LYS A 7 -35.81 -24.25 -64.17
CA LYS A 7 -35.14 -23.09 -63.52
C LYS A 7 -33.69 -23.47 -63.29
N LYS A 8 -32.76 -22.67 -63.81
CA LYS A 8 -31.35 -22.68 -63.37
C LYS A 8 -31.30 -22.08 -61.99
N HIS A 9 -30.68 -22.79 -61.07
CA HIS A 9 -30.18 -22.23 -59.81
C HIS A 9 -28.95 -21.38 -60.18
N ASP A 10 -29.05 -20.10 -60.02
CA ASP A 10 -27.88 -19.21 -59.94
C ASP A 10 -27.31 -19.39 -58.56
N ASP A 11 -26.19 -20.12 -58.46
CA ASP A 11 -25.33 -20.11 -57.32
C ASP A 11 -24.69 -18.72 -57.25
N GLU A 12 -25.13 -17.88 -56.30
CA GLU A 12 -24.47 -16.63 -55.97
C GLU A 12 -23.08 -16.99 -55.44
N HIS A 13 -22.07 -17.03 -56.30
CA HIS A 13 -20.68 -17.03 -55.89
C HIS A 13 -20.40 -15.68 -55.24
N VAL A 14 -20.42 -15.68 -53.88
CA VAL A 14 -19.88 -14.56 -53.11
C VAL A 14 -18.41 -14.43 -53.53
N ASP A 15 -18.06 -13.29 -54.10
CA ASP A 15 -16.69 -13.01 -54.54
C ASP A 15 -15.79 -12.89 -53.31
N GLU A 16 -15.07 -13.98 -53.01
CA GLU A 16 -14.17 -14.08 -51.85
C GLU A 16 -12.77 -13.50 -52.15
N SER A 17 -12.59 -12.80 -53.29
CA SER A 17 -11.29 -12.25 -53.67
C SER A 17 -10.73 -11.22 -52.69
N TRP A 18 -11.57 -10.61 -51.84
CA TRP A 18 -11.12 -9.75 -50.73
C TRP A 18 -10.44 -10.51 -49.61
N LEU A 19 -10.67 -11.83 -49.48
CA LEU A 19 -10.08 -12.67 -48.45
C LEU A 19 -8.55 -12.88 -48.66
N ILE A 20 -8.09 -12.82 -49.90
CA ILE A 20 -6.68 -13.04 -50.25
C ILE A 20 -5.77 -11.96 -49.65
N PRO A 21 -6.01 -10.65 -49.83
CA PRO A 21 -5.21 -9.60 -49.23
C PRO A 21 -5.37 -9.56 -47.68
N TYR A 22 -6.52 -9.97 -47.16
CA TYR A 22 -6.74 -10.06 -45.72
C TYR A 22 -5.94 -11.21 -45.08
N ALA A 23 -5.90 -12.39 -45.72
CA ALA A 23 -5.11 -13.52 -45.29
C ALA A 23 -3.61 -13.20 -45.33
N ASP A 24 -3.13 -12.49 -46.33
CA ASP A 24 -1.73 -12.06 -46.44
C ASP A 24 -1.34 -11.10 -45.30
N LEU A 25 -2.23 -10.13 -45.01
CA LEU A 25 -2.05 -9.19 -43.90
C LEU A 25 -1.98 -9.91 -42.55
N LEU A 26 -2.85 -10.91 -42.33
CA LEU A 26 -2.85 -11.71 -41.09
C LEU A 26 -1.59 -12.56 -40.95
N THR A 27 -1.11 -13.18 -42.06
CA THR A 27 0.12 -13.98 -42.00
C THR A 27 1.35 -13.13 -41.76
N LEU A 28 1.44 -11.93 -42.34
CA LEU A 28 2.51 -10.98 -42.07
C LEU A 28 2.48 -10.47 -40.61
N LEU A 29 1.28 -10.18 -40.10
CA LEU A 29 1.12 -9.75 -38.70
C LEU A 29 1.49 -10.89 -37.71
N LEU A 30 1.10 -12.12 -38.01
CA LEU A 30 1.50 -13.30 -37.24
C LEU A 30 3.02 -13.51 -37.27
N ALA A 31 3.64 -13.40 -38.46
CA ALA A 31 5.08 -13.50 -38.60
C ALA A 31 5.82 -12.41 -37.80
N LEU A 32 5.34 -11.16 -37.87
CA LEU A 32 5.87 -10.05 -37.07
C LEU A 32 5.74 -10.33 -35.58
N PHE A 33 4.58 -10.84 -35.13
CA PHE A 33 4.34 -11.19 -33.74
C PHE A 33 5.28 -12.29 -33.24
N ILE A 34 5.54 -13.32 -34.04
CA ILE A 34 6.48 -14.40 -33.72
C ILE A 34 7.91 -13.85 -33.59
N VAL A 35 8.33 -12.95 -34.50
CA VAL A 35 9.65 -12.32 -34.44
C VAL A 35 9.77 -11.43 -33.19
N LEU A 36 8.77 -10.60 -32.90
CA LEU A 36 8.78 -9.77 -31.70
C LEU A 36 8.73 -10.60 -30.40
N PHE A 37 7.98 -11.70 -30.39
CA PHE A 37 7.93 -12.63 -29.27
C PHE A 37 9.27 -13.33 -29.05
N ALA A 38 9.92 -13.78 -30.12
CA ALA A 38 11.26 -14.38 -30.05
C ALA A 38 12.33 -13.39 -29.57
N MET A 39 12.21 -12.09 -29.93
CA MET A 39 13.10 -11.03 -29.43
C MET A 39 12.71 -10.53 -28.04
N SER A 40 11.48 -10.74 -27.58
CA SER A 40 10.96 -10.33 -26.26
C SER A 40 11.37 -11.28 -25.15
N SER A 41 11.94 -12.43 -25.44
CA SER A 41 12.60 -13.24 -24.42
C SER A 41 13.89 -12.53 -24.00
N VAL A 42 13.72 -11.52 -23.13
CA VAL A 42 14.84 -10.85 -22.44
C VAL A 42 15.55 -11.93 -21.66
N ASP A 43 16.78 -12.22 -22.06
CA ASP A 43 17.65 -13.15 -21.38
C ASP A 43 17.81 -12.65 -19.93
N ALA A 44 17.12 -13.28 -18.99
CA ALA A 44 17.08 -12.88 -17.59
C ALA A 44 18.50 -12.72 -17.00
N ALA A 45 19.47 -13.46 -17.56
CA ALA A 45 20.88 -13.33 -17.21
C ALA A 45 21.49 -11.99 -17.67
N LYS A 46 21.13 -11.51 -18.85
CA LYS A 46 21.61 -10.20 -19.35
C LYS A 46 20.97 -9.04 -18.60
N PHE A 47 19.69 -9.15 -18.25
CA PHE A 47 19.03 -8.14 -17.44
C PHE A 47 19.63 -8.06 -16.03
N GLN A 48 19.96 -9.20 -15.41
CA GLN A 48 20.64 -9.21 -14.10
C GLN A 48 22.07 -8.64 -14.18
N MET A 49 22.80 -8.86 -15.27
CA MET A 49 24.13 -8.25 -15.47
C MET A 49 24.02 -6.73 -15.62
N LEU A 50 23.05 -6.23 -16.38
CA LEU A 50 22.77 -4.80 -16.51
C LEU A 50 22.36 -4.18 -15.17
N SER A 51 21.48 -4.83 -14.42
CA SER A 51 21.05 -4.39 -13.09
C SER A 51 22.22 -4.35 -12.08
N LYS A 52 23.12 -5.34 -12.11
CA LYS A 52 24.34 -5.34 -11.29
C LYS A 52 25.30 -4.22 -11.68
N SER A 53 25.50 -3.98 -12.97
CA SER A 53 26.33 -2.87 -13.46
C SER A 53 25.75 -1.50 -13.08
N PHE A 54 24.43 -1.32 -13.17
CA PHE A 54 23.77 -0.10 -12.75
C PHE A 54 23.87 0.10 -11.24
N ASN A 55 23.63 -0.91 -10.42
CA ASN A 55 23.79 -0.81 -8.97
C ASN A 55 25.24 -0.51 -8.55
N ALA A 56 26.24 -1.03 -9.22
CA ALA A 56 27.65 -0.73 -8.94
C ALA A 56 28.00 0.74 -9.26
N VAL A 57 27.36 1.33 -10.25
CA VAL A 57 27.60 2.72 -10.65
C VAL A 57 26.81 3.72 -9.79
N PHE A 58 25.60 3.37 -9.36
CA PHE A 58 24.72 4.32 -8.64
C PHE A 58 24.79 4.24 -7.12
N THR A 59 25.27 3.14 -6.52
CA THR A 59 25.40 3.00 -5.06
C THR A 59 26.76 3.45 -4.51
N GLY A 60 27.48 4.31 -5.25
CA GLY A 60 28.56 5.13 -4.71
C GLY A 60 29.68 4.38 -4.00
N GLY A 61 30.40 3.54 -4.69
CA GLY A 61 31.73 3.09 -4.27
C GLY A 61 32.80 3.90 -5.00
N THR A 62 33.64 4.58 -4.26
CA THR A 62 34.82 5.27 -4.72
C THR A 62 35.72 4.39 -5.57
N GLY A 63 35.99 4.82 -6.79
CA GLY A 63 37.31 4.62 -7.41
C GLY A 63 37.47 3.49 -8.40
N VAL A 64 37.91 3.95 -9.56
CA VAL A 64 38.85 3.31 -10.50
C VAL A 64 38.35 2.16 -11.35
N LEU A 65 38.09 2.53 -12.59
CA LEU A 65 37.99 1.64 -13.75
C LEU A 65 39.31 0.90 -13.94
N GLU A 66 39.42 -0.33 -13.49
CA GLU A 66 40.35 -1.28 -14.07
C GLU A 66 39.60 -2.12 -15.14
N TYR A 67 39.94 -1.81 -16.38
CA TYR A 67 39.48 -2.54 -17.55
C TYR A 67 40.26 -3.86 -17.60
N SER A 68 39.69 -4.93 -17.05
CA SER A 68 40.14 -6.28 -17.34
C SER A 68 39.47 -6.76 -18.61
N SER A 69 40.20 -6.79 -19.69
CA SER A 69 39.85 -7.43 -20.96
C SER A 69 39.53 -8.88 -20.71
N VAL A 70 38.28 -9.26 -20.95
CA VAL A 70 37.84 -10.66 -20.91
C VAL A 70 38.20 -11.31 -22.25
N THR A 71 39.32 -11.99 -22.28
CA THR A 71 39.58 -13.05 -23.27
C THR A 71 38.79 -14.27 -22.83
N PRO A 72 38.08 -14.98 -23.72
CA PRO A 72 37.34 -16.20 -23.35
C PRO A 72 38.34 -17.32 -23.07
N PRO A 73 38.26 -18.00 -21.92
CA PRO A 73 39.01 -19.24 -21.73
C PRO A 73 38.28 -20.41 -22.38
N GLU A 74 39.02 -21.11 -23.25
CA GLU A 74 38.69 -22.45 -23.69
C GLU A 74 38.78 -23.42 -22.49
N ASN A 75 37.61 -23.66 -21.82
CA ASN A 75 37.33 -24.89 -21.08
C ASN A 75 35.91 -24.78 -20.46
N GLU A 76 34.91 -25.32 -21.19
CA GLU A 76 33.49 -25.24 -20.88
C GLU A 76 33.00 -26.11 -19.71
N LYS A 77 33.85 -26.83 -18.99
CA LYS A 77 33.39 -27.74 -17.93
C LYS A 77 33.49 -27.20 -16.52
N ASP A 78 34.41 -26.32 -16.23
CA ASP A 78 34.57 -25.76 -14.87
C ASP A 78 33.66 -24.55 -14.58
N GLY A 79 33.19 -23.86 -15.62
CA GLY A 79 32.32 -22.68 -15.47
C GLY A 79 30.88 -22.98 -14.99
N ILE A 80 30.37 -24.18 -15.31
CA ILE A 80 28.99 -24.60 -15.00
C ILE A 80 28.84 -24.95 -13.51
N ASP A 81 29.87 -25.50 -12.90
CA ASP A 81 29.85 -25.88 -11.47
C ASP A 81 30.05 -24.67 -10.54
N GLN A 82 30.81 -23.63 -10.98
CA GLN A 82 30.91 -22.38 -10.24
C GLN A 82 29.60 -21.56 -10.32
N LEU A 83 28.94 -21.50 -11.48
CA LEU A 83 27.64 -20.82 -11.65
C LEU A 83 26.50 -21.50 -10.86
N LYS A 84 26.57 -22.81 -10.64
CA LYS A 84 25.63 -23.53 -9.77
C LYS A 84 25.89 -23.24 -8.29
N LYS A 85 27.15 -23.24 -7.85
CA LYS A 85 27.53 -22.91 -6.47
C LYS A 85 27.20 -21.45 -6.09
N ASP A 86 27.32 -20.51 -7.02
CA ASP A 86 26.96 -19.11 -6.76
C ASP A 86 25.43 -18.91 -6.73
N LYS A 87 24.67 -19.63 -7.59
CA LYS A 87 23.19 -19.63 -7.54
C LYS A 87 22.64 -20.25 -6.26
N ASP A 88 23.29 -21.30 -5.74
CA ASP A 88 22.86 -21.93 -4.50
C ASP A 88 23.19 -21.05 -3.29
N LYS A 89 24.34 -20.37 -3.28
CA LYS A 89 24.69 -19.36 -2.25
C LYS A 89 23.82 -18.10 -2.29
N GLU A 90 23.38 -17.65 -3.47
CA GLU A 90 22.41 -16.53 -3.58
C GLU A 90 21.03 -16.98 -3.07
N LYS A 91 20.56 -18.18 -3.39
CA LYS A 91 19.30 -18.73 -2.89
C LYS A 91 19.30 -18.97 -1.37
N GLU A 92 20.42 -19.37 -0.77
CA GLU A 92 20.55 -19.47 0.68
C GLU A 92 20.53 -18.08 1.32
N LYS A 93 21.24 -17.10 0.78
CA LYS A 93 21.24 -15.72 1.28
C LYS A 93 19.87 -15.06 1.18
N ASP A 94 19.11 -15.35 0.13
CA ASP A 94 17.75 -14.81 -0.03
C ASP A 94 16.77 -15.50 0.93
N LYS A 95 16.91 -16.79 1.19
CA LYS A 95 16.14 -17.51 2.23
C LYS A 95 16.44 -16.97 3.63
N ASP A 96 17.71 -16.76 3.95
CA ASP A 96 18.13 -16.19 5.23
C ASP A 96 17.61 -14.76 5.43
N LYS A 97 17.59 -13.94 4.37
CA LYS A 97 17.02 -12.59 4.42
C LYS A 97 15.50 -12.62 4.62
N GLU A 98 14.82 -13.51 3.91
CA GLU A 98 13.36 -13.65 4.03
C GLU A 98 12.98 -14.19 5.41
N GLN A 99 13.73 -15.13 5.96
CA GLN A 99 13.50 -15.65 7.30
C GLN A 99 13.74 -14.57 8.37
N LYS A 100 14.83 -13.82 8.30
CA LYS A 100 15.10 -12.67 9.19
C LYS A 100 14.05 -11.57 9.07
N LYS A 101 13.49 -11.34 7.87
CA LYS A 101 12.40 -10.39 7.68
C LYS A 101 11.13 -10.88 8.40
N LYS A 102 10.76 -12.14 8.23
CA LYS A 102 9.59 -12.74 8.91
C LYS A 102 9.73 -12.74 10.43
N GLU A 103 10.92 -13.02 10.96
CA GLU A 103 11.20 -12.96 12.39
C GLU A 103 11.06 -11.53 12.94
N LYS A 104 11.56 -10.52 12.22
CA LYS A 104 11.40 -9.11 12.58
C LYS A 104 9.94 -8.67 12.55
N GLU A 105 9.20 -9.06 11.53
CA GLU A 105 7.77 -8.75 11.42
C GLU A 105 6.95 -9.42 12.55
N ALA A 106 7.29 -10.66 12.91
CA ALA A 106 6.65 -11.37 14.01
C ALA A 106 6.94 -10.71 15.38
N ALA A 107 8.19 -10.32 15.62
CA ALA A 107 8.58 -9.62 16.84
C ALA A 107 7.88 -8.24 16.94
N ASP A 108 7.84 -7.49 15.84
CA ASP A 108 7.18 -6.20 15.77
C ASP A 108 5.66 -6.30 16.04
N ARG A 109 5.04 -7.35 15.50
CA ARG A 109 3.63 -7.66 15.77
C ARG A 109 3.37 -7.97 17.23
N GLN A 110 4.24 -8.74 17.89
CA GLN A 110 4.13 -9.02 19.34
C GLN A 110 4.21 -7.75 20.18
N GLU A 111 5.08 -6.81 19.82
CA GLU A 111 5.15 -5.53 20.51
C GLU A 111 3.85 -4.75 20.35
N LEU A 112 3.27 -4.69 19.12
CA LEU A 112 1.98 -4.04 18.88
C LEU A 112 0.84 -4.71 19.65
N GLU A 113 0.85 -6.03 19.80
CA GLU A 113 -0.10 -6.76 20.64
C GLU A 113 0.05 -6.39 22.12
N GLY A 114 1.27 -6.15 22.59
CA GLY A 114 1.55 -5.63 23.91
C GLY A 114 0.94 -4.24 24.14
N VAL A 115 1.14 -3.34 23.17
CA VAL A 115 0.54 -1.99 23.19
C VAL A 115 -0.98 -2.08 23.16
N GLN A 116 -1.55 -2.95 22.33
CA GLN A 116 -3.00 -3.17 22.26
C GLN A 116 -3.56 -3.60 23.62
N LYS A 117 -2.89 -4.49 24.33
CA LYS A 117 -3.31 -4.93 25.67
C LYS A 117 -3.34 -3.76 26.66
N GLN A 118 -2.32 -2.89 26.62
CA GLN A 118 -2.27 -1.70 27.47
C GLN A 118 -3.40 -0.72 27.16
N VAL A 119 -3.65 -0.45 25.88
CA VAL A 119 -4.75 0.42 25.44
C VAL A 119 -6.11 -0.18 25.83
N ASN A 120 -6.31 -1.47 25.64
CA ASN A 120 -7.56 -2.15 26.02
C ASN A 120 -7.79 -2.14 27.54
N GLN A 121 -6.72 -2.25 28.34
CA GLN A 121 -6.82 -2.12 29.78
C GLN A 121 -7.19 -0.69 30.21
N PHE A 122 -6.62 0.32 29.56
CA PHE A 122 -6.99 1.72 29.76
C PHE A 122 -8.47 1.95 29.40
N ILE A 123 -8.96 1.45 28.26
CA ILE A 123 -10.34 1.54 27.82
C ILE A 123 -11.29 0.98 28.90
N LYS A 124 -10.98 -0.20 29.44
CA LYS A 124 -11.77 -0.83 30.50
C LYS A 124 -11.75 -0.03 31.80
N ASN A 125 -10.58 0.42 32.22
CA ASN A 125 -10.43 1.19 33.47
C ASN A 125 -11.21 2.50 33.44
N LYS A 126 -11.29 3.13 32.25
CA LYS A 126 -12.04 4.38 32.02
C LYS A 126 -13.48 4.16 31.61
N LYS A 127 -13.95 2.91 31.44
CA LYS A 127 -15.30 2.55 30.97
C LYS A 127 -15.65 3.16 29.61
N LEU A 128 -14.68 3.11 28.68
CA LEU A 128 -14.78 3.72 27.34
C LEU A 128 -15.06 2.69 26.23
N GLU A 129 -15.48 1.45 26.54
CA GLU A 129 -15.65 0.32 25.60
C GLU A 129 -16.64 0.63 24.47
N HIS A 130 -17.60 1.52 24.71
CA HIS A 130 -18.56 1.95 23.68
C HIS A 130 -18.06 3.10 22.80
N GLN A 131 -16.92 3.66 23.13
CA GLN A 131 -16.40 4.90 22.53
C GLN A 131 -15.03 4.72 21.88
N LEU A 132 -14.20 3.81 22.42
CA LEU A 132 -12.89 3.45 21.88
C LEU A 132 -12.85 1.97 21.55
N GLU A 133 -12.26 1.65 20.39
CA GLU A 133 -12.04 0.29 19.92
C GLU A 133 -10.61 0.15 19.40
N THR A 134 -10.00 -1.03 19.59
CA THR A 134 -8.67 -1.32 19.04
C THR A 134 -8.72 -2.53 18.12
N LYS A 135 -7.97 -2.46 17.03
CA LYS A 135 -7.86 -3.56 16.06
C LYS A 135 -6.43 -3.66 15.55
N LEU A 136 -5.83 -4.85 15.67
CA LEU A 136 -4.55 -5.14 15.04
C LEU A 136 -4.79 -5.50 13.57
N THR A 137 -4.17 -4.75 12.67
CA THR A 137 -4.26 -4.91 11.21
C THR A 137 -2.89 -5.21 10.62
N LYS A 138 -2.81 -5.41 9.29
CA LYS A 138 -1.53 -5.51 8.60
C LYS A 138 -0.77 -4.17 8.57
N GLU A 139 -1.50 -3.05 8.64
CA GLU A 139 -0.94 -1.70 8.64
C GLU A 139 -0.46 -1.26 10.02
N GLY A 140 -0.78 -2.02 11.08
CA GLY A 140 -0.40 -1.74 12.45
C GLY A 140 -1.56 -1.84 13.43
N LEU A 141 -1.41 -1.22 14.59
CA LEU A 141 -2.45 -1.12 15.61
C LEU A 141 -3.33 0.11 15.33
N LEU A 142 -4.58 -0.16 14.99
CA LEU A 142 -5.60 0.86 14.78
C LEU A 142 -6.41 1.08 16.07
N ILE A 143 -6.47 2.32 16.54
CA ILE A 143 -7.32 2.77 17.65
C ILE A 143 -8.39 3.66 17.04
N THR A 144 -9.64 3.23 17.14
CA THR A 144 -10.80 3.99 16.65
C THR A 144 -11.48 4.71 17.82
N ILE A 145 -11.68 6.00 17.69
CA ILE A 145 -12.24 6.89 18.71
C ILE A 145 -13.47 7.57 18.12
N LYS A 146 -14.64 7.41 18.72
CA LYS A 146 -15.84 8.14 18.28
C LYS A 146 -15.63 9.64 18.48
N ASP A 147 -16.07 10.45 17.50
CA ASP A 147 -15.90 11.91 17.55
C ASP A 147 -16.57 12.56 18.75
N SER A 148 -17.71 12.00 19.18
CA SER A 148 -18.48 12.50 20.32
C SER A 148 -17.73 12.53 21.66
N ILE A 149 -16.56 11.89 21.75
CA ILE A 149 -15.69 11.96 22.94
C ILE A 149 -15.03 13.33 23.06
N PHE A 150 -14.59 13.89 21.93
CA PHE A 150 -13.72 15.06 21.91
C PHE A 150 -14.35 16.28 21.27
N PHE A 151 -15.33 16.08 20.35
CA PHE A 151 -15.83 17.14 19.51
C PHE A 151 -17.35 17.30 19.63
N ASP A 152 -17.79 18.52 19.59
CA ASP A 152 -19.20 18.84 19.37
C ASP A 152 -19.56 18.63 17.90
N SER A 153 -20.87 18.51 17.64
CA SER A 153 -21.37 18.32 16.29
C SER A 153 -20.93 19.47 15.37
N GLY A 154 -20.29 19.11 14.26
CA GLY A 154 -19.82 20.11 13.29
C GLY A 154 -18.64 20.97 13.78
N GLN A 155 -18.01 20.63 14.90
CA GLN A 155 -16.83 21.31 15.42
C GLN A 155 -15.57 20.44 15.24
N ALA A 156 -14.39 21.10 15.19
CA ALA A 156 -13.10 20.46 15.15
C ALA A 156 -12.21 20.80 16.35
N VAL A 157 -12.68 21.66 17.24
CA VAL A 157 -11.98 22.00 18.48
C VAL A 157 -12.35 20.97 19.54
N ILE A 158 -11.35 20.46 20.24
CA ILE A 158 -11.55 19.53 21.37
C ILE A 158 -12.12 20.30 22.54
N ARG A 159 -13.17 19.75 23.19
CA ARG A 159 -13.75 20.35 24.38
C ARG A 159 -12.73 20.41 25.51
N GLN A 160 -12.74 21.51 26.26
CA GLN A 160 -11.78 21.72 27.35
C GLN A 160 -11.82 20.62 28.42
N GLU A 161 -13.03 20.09 28.67
CA GLU A 161 -13.25 18.98 29.62
C GLU A 161 -12.63 17.66 29.18
N ASP A 162 -12.41 17.47 27.88
CA ASP A 162 -11.87 16.21 27.30
C ASP A 162 -10.35 16.26 27.01
N ILE A 163 -9.74 17.45 27.16
CA ILE A 163 -8.27 17.58 27.00
C ILE A 163 -7.50 16.67 27.94
N PRO A 164 -7.87 16.50 29.22
CA PRO A 164 -7.18 15.55 30.10
C PRO A 164 -7.19 14.11 29.56
N LEU A 165 -8.31 13.65 29.00
CA LEU A 165 -8.41 12.32 28.41
C LEU A 165 -7.51 12.19 27.18
N ALA A 166 -7.45 13.20 26.31
CA ALA A 166 -6.55 13.21 25.15
C ALA A 166 -5.07 13.15 25.60
N LYS A 167 -4.71 13.85 26.70
CA LYS A 167 -3.36 13.76 27.29
C LYS A 167 -3.06 12.40 27.91
N GLU A 168 -4.04 11.73 28.51
CA GLU A 168 -3.85 10.34 28.96
C GLU A 168 -3.62 9.39 27.78
N ILE A 169 -4.36 9.54 26.67
CA ILE A 169 -4.13 8.78 25.43
C ILE A 169 -2.73 9.05 24.90
N SER A 170 -2.24 10.29 24.94
CA SER A 170 -0.88 10.60 24.49
C SER A 170 0.19 9.80 25.25
N ASN A 171 0.00 9.53 26.55
CA ASN A 171 0.93 8.71 27.33
C ASN A 171 0.98 7.26 26.87
N LEU A 172 -0.12 6.72 26.33
CA LEU A 172 -0.15 5.36 25.75
C LEU A 172 0.61 5.25 24.44
N LEU A 173 0.83 6.38 23.77
CA LEU A 173 1.55 6.46 22.49
C LEU A 173 3.07 6.65 22.67
N VAL A 174 3.55 6.78 23.90
CA VAL A 174 4.99 6.86 24.21
C VAL A 174 5.59 5.47 24.09
N LEU A 175 6.19 5.20 22.94
CA LEU A 175 6.80 3.92 22.58
C LEU A 175 8.32 4.09 22.45
N ASN A 176 9.07 3.10 22.88
CA ASN A 176 10.53 3.09 22.75
C ASN A 176 11.03 1.80 22.09
N PRO A 177 11.65 1.90 20.89
CA PRO A 177 11.83 3.11 20.09
C PRO A 177 10.51 3.66 19.53
N PRO A 178 10.48 4.94 19.12
CA PRO A 178 9.26 5.58 18.59
C PRO A 178 8.78 4.92 17.31
N ARG A 179 7.47 5.03 17.03
CA ARG A 179 6.80 4.50 15.84
C ARG A 179 6.06 5.61 15.12
N ASN A 180 5.92 5.47 13.81
CA ASN A 180 5.09 6.38 13.04
C ASN A 180 3.62 6.25 13.45
N ILE A 181 2.96 7.39 13.65
CA ILE A 181 1.58 7.49 14.09
C ILE A 181 0.81 8.36 13.08
N ILE A 182 -0.23 7.77 12.52
CA ILE A 182 -1.11 8.46 11.56
C ILE A 182 -2.43 8.71 12.24
N ILE A 183 -2.86 9.98 12.28
CA ILE A 183 -4.16 10.38 12.80
C ILE A 183 -5.08 10.68 11.63
N SER A 184 -6.21 9.99 11.56
CA SER A 184 -7.16 10.10 10.46
C SER A 184 -8.52 10.54 10.94
N GLY A 185 -9.05 11.62 10.35
CA GLY A 185 -10.41 12.11 10.63
C GLY A 185 -11.42 11.59 9.61
N HIS A 186 -12.61 11.24 10.09
CA HIS A 186 -13.73 10.76 9.29
C HIS A 186 -15.03 11.44 9.70
N THR A 187 -15.93 11.63 8.74
CA THR A 187 -17.28 12.15 8.98
C THR A 187 -18.33 11.16 8.48
N ASP A 188 -19.56 11.41 8.82
CA ASP A 188 -20.70 10.84 8.11
C ASP A 188 -20.97 11.61 6.79
N ASN A 189 -22.01 11.23 6.07
CA ASN A 189 -22.40 11.85 4.80
C ASN A 189 -23.33 13.06 4.94
N VAL A 190 -23.57 13.56 6.17
CA VAL A 190 -24.33 14.79 6.34
C VAL A 190 -23.44 15.96 5.92
N PRO A 191 -23.82 16.71 4.87
CA PRO A 191 -22.99 17.81 4.39
C PRO A 191 -22.79 18.87 5.45
N ILE A 192 -21.54 19.28 5.68
CA ILE A 192 -21.22 20.44 6.47
C ILE A 192 -20.77 21.58 5.57
N LYS A 193 -21.38 22.74 5.76
CA LYS A 193 -20.96 24.00 5.16
C LYS A 193 -21.34 25.15 6.08
N ASN A 194 -20.35 25.73 6.71
CA ASN A 194 -20.52 26.88 7.62
C ASN A 194 -19.36 27.86 7.47
N SER A 195 -19.26 28.86 8.31
CA SER A 195 -18.18 29.84 8.27
C SER A 195 -16.80 29.27 8.57
N GLN A 196 -16.71 28.12 9.26
CA GLN A 196 -15.46 27.48 9.64
C GLN A 196 -15.05 26.37 8.68
N PHE A 197 -16.01 25.59 8.14
CA PHE A 197 -15.75 24.41 7.32
C PHE A 197 -16.51 24.47 6.00
N GLN A 198 -15.78 24.34 4.92
CA GLN A 198 -16.34 24.36 3.55
C GLN A 198 -16.90 22.98 3.13
N SER A 199 -16.46 21.89 3.78
CA SER A 199 -16.82 20.51 3.44
C SER A 199 -16.48 19.53 4.56
N ASN A 200 -17.00 18.31 4.44
CA ASN A 200 -16.64 17.17 5.29
C ASN A 200 -15.13 16.83 5.22
N TRP A 201 -14.48 17.08 4.07
CA TRP A 201 -13.04 17.00 3.96
C TRP A 201 -12.33 17.93 4.91
N HIS A 202 -12.70 19.22 4.86
CA HIS A 202 -12.09 20.26 5.70
C HIS A 202 -12.29 19.96 7.19
N LEU A 203 -13.51 19.62 7.60
CA LEU A 203 -13.81 19.24 8.99
C LEU A 203 -12.97 18.05 9.45
N SER A 204 -12.88 16.99 8.64
CA SER A 204 -12.17 15.77 9.01
C SER A 204 -10.66 15.98 9.16
N VAL A 205 -10.04 16.76 8.26
CA VAL A 205 -8.62 17.13 8.36
C VAL A 205 -8.37 17.96 9.63
N MET A 206 -9.20 18.96 9.89
CA MET A 206 -9.02 19.83 11.05
C MET A 206 -9.20 19.10 12.39
N ARG A 207 -10.10 18.11 12.45
CA ARG A 207 -10.22 17.22 13.62
C ARG A 207 -8.95 16.40 13.85
N ALA A 208 -8.40 15.83 12.79
CA ALA A 208 -7.15 15.07 12.90
C ALA A 208 -5.97 15.96 13.33
N VAL A 209 -5.85 17.15 12.76
CA VAL A 209 -4.78 18.11 13.11
C VAL A 209 -4.91 18.59 14.55
N ASN A 210 -6.11 18.98 14.97
CA ASN A 210 -6.32 19.51 16.34
C ASN A 210 -6.12 18.41 17.39
N PHE A 211 -6.53 17.16 17.08
CA PHE A 211 -6.25 16.04 17.96
C PHE A 211 -4.74 15.75 18.04
N MET A 212 -4.04 15.74 16.91
CA MET A 212 -2.59 15.59 16.85
C MET A 212 -1.88 16.67 17.67
N ALA A 213 -2.32 17.92 17.58
CA ALA A 213 -1.72 19.04 18.30
C ALA A 213 -1.76 18.80 19.83
N ILE A 214 -2.90 18.33 20.38
CA ILE A 214 -3.00 18.00 21.80
C ILE A 214 -2.08 16.82 22.18
N LEU A 215 -2.00 15.78 21.34
CA LEU A 215 -1.13 14.63 21.62
C LEU A 215 0.34 15.04 21.66
N THR A 216 0.76 15.90 20.73
CA THR A 216 2.15 16.35 20.61
C THR A 216 2.56 17.41 21.64
N GLU A 217 1.64 17.92 22.45
CA GLU A 217 1.98 18.68 23.68
C GLU A 217 2.75 17.81 24.71
N ASN A 218 2.66 16.49 24.62
CA ASN A 218 3.40 15.59 25.47
C ASN A 218 4.90 15.59 25.08
N PRO A 219 5.82 16.08 25.95
CA PRO A 219 7.22 16.22 25.61
C PRO A 219 7.96 14.90 25.41
N LYS A 220 7.33 13.75 25.76
CA LYS A 220 7.88 12.41 25.56
C LYS A 220 7.61 11.89 24.14
N LEU A 221 6.79 12.57 23.36
CA LEU A 221 6.46 12.21 21.98
C LEU A 221 7.28 13.04 21.00
N ASP A 222 7.89 12.40 20.00
CA ASP A 222 8.55 13.11 18.90
C ASP A 222 7.49 13.50 17.86
N ALA A 223 7.25 14.78 17.68
CA ALA A 223 6.29 15.30 16.71
C ALA A 223 6.61 14.88 15.27
N LYS A 224 7.87 14.52 14.96
CA LYS A 224 8.30 14.09 13.61
C LYS A 224 7.67 12.77 13.16
N VAL A 225 7.26 11.93 14.11
CA VAL A 225 6.66 10.63 13.79
C VAL A 225 5.13 10.72 13.59
N PHE A 226 4.56 11.92 13.72
CA PHE A 226 3.12 12.13 13.58
C PHE A 226 2.77 12.65 12.20
N SER A 227 1.64 12.18 11.67
CA SER A 227 1.01 12.74 10.47
C SER A 227 -0.52 12.76 10.64
N ALA A 228 -1.17 13.75 9.99
CA ALA A 228 -2.61 13.88 10.03
C ALA A 228 -3.21 13.75 8.63
N LYS A 229 -4.33 13.00 8.50
CA LYS A 229 -5.09 12.80 7.27
C LYS A 229 -6.57 13.06 7.51
N GLY A 230 -7.29 13.50 6.48
CA GLY A 230 -8.75 13.57 6.52
C GLY A 230 -9.33 12.79 5.36
N PHE A 231 -10.40 12.07 5.60
CA PHE A 231 -11.09 11.29 4.57
C PHE A 231 -12.52 11.75 4.31
N GLY A 232 -13.01 12.73 5.07
CA GLY A 232 -14.40 13.14 4.98
C GLY A 232 -15.34 11.95 5.14
N GLU A 233 -16.35 11.87 4.30
CA GLU A 233 -17.37 10.81 4.24
C GLU A 233 -16.98 9.60 3.37
N TYR A 234 -15.82 9.67 2.68
CA TYR A 234 -15.48 8.73 1.60
C TYR A 234 -14.86 7.41 2.09
N LYS A 235 -14.60 7.26 3.38
CA LYS A 235 -14.22 5.98 3.98
C LYS A 235 -15.16 5.59 5.12
N PRO A 236 -16.43 5.25 4.83
CA PRO A 236 -17.38 4.88 5.86
C PRO A 236 -17.04 3.52 6.48
N ALA A 237 -17.13 3.43 7.81
CA ALA A 237 -17.00 2.16 8.55
C ALA A 237 -18.34 1.40 8.63
N ALA A 238 -19.46 2.13 8.48
CA ALA A 238 -20.81 1.57 8.54
C ALA A 238 -21.73 2.30 7.56
N SER A 239 -22.96 1.78 7.37
CA SER A 239 -23.93 2.41 6.48
C SER A 239 -24.37 3.78 7.01
N ASN A 240 -24.32 4.80 6.14
CA ASN A 240 -24.81 6.14 6.44
C ASN A 240 -26.36 6.24 6.49
N LYS A 241 -27.06 5.18 6.14
CA LYS A 241 -28.54 5.19 6.13
C LYS A 241 -29.16 5.22 7.54
N THR A 242 -28.45 4.70 8.55
CA THR A 242 -28.92 4.67 9.94
C THR A 242 -28.20 5.69 10.81
N ALA A 243 -28.80 6.13 11.89
CA ALA A 243 -28.18 7.05 12.84
C ALA A 243 -26.97 6.40 13.53
N GLU A 244 -27.07 5.12 13.87
CA GLU A 244 -25.99 4.33 14.47
C GLU A 244 -24.79 4.20 13.52
N GLY A 245 -25.08 3.95 12.23
CA GLY A 245 -24.03 3.88 11.22
C GLY A 245 -23.32 5.20 11.01
N ARG A 246 -24.07 6.30 10.94
CA ARG A 246 -23.48 7.65 10.89
C ARG A 246 -22.63 7.95 12.12
N SER A 247 -23.08 7.56 13.32
CA SER A 247 -22.30 7.72 14.55
C SER A 247 -20.97 6.95 14.51
N LYS A 248 -20.95 5.74 13.91
CA LYS A 248 -19.72 4.97 13.70
C LYS A 248 -18.79 5.60 12.64
N ASN A 249 -19.37 6.30 11.66
CA ASN A 249 -18.60 6.96 10.62
C ASN A 249 -17.90 8.22 11.13
N ARG A 250 -18.54 8.96 12.04
CA ARG A 250 -17.92 10.10 12.73
C ARG A 250 -16.92 9.60 13.76
N ARG A 251 -15.64 9.56 13.40
CA ARG A 251 -14.56 9.03 14.22
C ARG A 251 -13.22 9.67 13.91
N VAL A 252 -12.30 9.54 14.83
CA VAL A 252 -10.88 9.74 14.63
C VAL A 252 -10.19 8.40 14.80
N GLU A 253 -9.30 8.07 13.90
CA GLU A 253 -8.48 6.87 13.95
C GLU A 253 -7.03 7.25 14.24
N VAL A 254 -6.39 6.50 15.13
CA VAL A 254 -4.95 6.58 15.42
C VAL A 254 -4.34 5.26 15.00
N LEU A 255 -3.52 5.28 13.95
CA LEU A 255 -2.82 4.11 13.45
C LEU A 255 -1.36 4.17 13.89
N ILE A 256 -0.95 3.22 14.72
CA ILE A 256 0.44 3.02 15.12
C ILE A 256 1.05 2.02 14.14
N GLN A 257 1.95 2.49 13.28
CA GLN A 257 2.52 1.67 12.21
C GLN A 257 3.59 0.69 12.71
N PRO A 258 3.80 -0.44 12.01
CA PRO A 258 4.97 -1.28 12.20
C PRO A 258 6.26 -0.50 11.91
N ARG A 259 7.36 -0.86 12.56
CA ARG A 259 8.66 -0.18 12.33
C ARG A 259 9.19 -0.34 10.91
N ASN A 260 8.82 -1.43 10.23
CA ASN A 260 9.28 -1.71 8.87
C ASN A 260 8.48 -1.00 7.77
N ALA A 261 7.36 -0.32 8.11
CA ALA A 261 6.56 0.42 7.14
C ALA A 261 7.23 1.72 6.64
N ALA A 262 8.25 2.21 7.35
CA ALA A 262 8.94 3.47 7.00
C ALA A 262 9.97 3.34 5.86
N THR A 263 10.27 2.13 5.38
CA THR A 263 11.28 1.90 4.32
C THR A 263 10.71 1.83 2.92
N ASP A 264 9.38 1.69 2.77
CA ASP A 264 8.76 1.53 1.45
C ASP A 264 8.28 2.85 0.81
N GLU A 265 8.24 3.98 1.54
CA GLU A 265 7.81 5.28 0.99
C GLU A 265 8.98 6.19 0.52
N ASN A 266 10.24 5.77 0.67
CA ASN A 266 11.43 6.54 0.25
C ASN A 266 12.28 5.83 -0.81
N GLN A 267 11.66 4.97 -1.67
CA GLN A 267 12.32 4.46 -2.88
C GLN A 267 11.57 4.88 -4.14
#